data_de4bd9ec9b449fc2f16542bbe82fb96c
#
_entry.id   de4bd9ec9b449fc2f16542bbe82fb96c
#
_cell.length_a   1.000
_cell.length_b   1.000
_cell.length_c   1.000
_cell.angle_alpha   90.00
_cell.angle_beta   90.00
_cell.angle_gamma   90.00
#
_symmetry.space_group_name_H-M   'P 1'
#
loop_
_entity.id
_entity.type
_entity.pdbx_description
1 polymer ?
#
loop_
_entity_poly.entity_id
_entity_poly.type
_entity_poly.pdbx_seq_one_letter_code
_entity_poly.pdbx_strand_id
1 'polypeptide(L)'
;MAFISIPNVAIRGISACVPSHVEENIDLPVFKEGEASRVIAQTGIERKHTVESGTTASDLCVKAANKLLEDLGWGKDTIDVIVFVSSSADYVVPPTACIIQEELGLPETCLSIEIKHGCSGWVVGLNSA
;
A
#
# COMPACT_ATOMS: atom_id res chain seq x y z
N MET A 1 -24.41 8.78 10.12
CA MET A 1 -23.41 7.82 9.65
C MET A 1 -23.76 7.49 8.21
N ALA A 2 -22.84 7.66 7.26
CA ALA A 2 -23.09 7.25 5.89
C ALA A 2 -23.00 5.72 5.81
N PHE A 3 -23.93 5.09 5.11
CA PHE A 3 -23.95 3.67 4.85
C PHE A 3 -23.97 3.44 3.33
N ILE A 4 -23.03 2.66 2.83
CA ILE A 4 -22.92 2.32 1.42
C ILE A 4 -22.93 0.79 1.34
N SER A 5 -23.76 0.24 0.42
CA SER A 5 -23.81 -1.19 0.13
C SER A 5 -23.60 -1.39 -1.36
N ILE A 6 -22.57 -2.14 -1.72
CA ILE A 6 -22.23 -2.46 -3.10
C ILE A 6 -22.41 -3.97 -3.28
N PRO A 7 -23.47 -4.43 -3.94
CA PRO A 7 -23.71 -5.85 -4.17
C PRO A 7 -22.87 -6.39 -5.33
N ASN A 8 -22.72 -7.70 -5.40
CA ASN A 8 -22.08 -8.45 -6.50
C ASN A 8 -20.60 -8.14 -6.71
N VAL A 9 -19.89 -7.75 -5.64
CA VAL A 9 -18.43 -7.58 -5.63
C VAL A 9 -17.77 -8.63 -4.74
N ALA A 10 -16.52 -9.00 -5.05
CA ALA A 10 -15.76 -9.94 -4.27
C ALA A 10 -14.26 -9.59 -4.28
N ILE A 11 -13.60 -9.75 -3.14
CA ILE A 11 -12.14 -9.72 -3.06
C ILE A 11 -11.64 -11.06 -3.62
N ARG A 12 -10.89 -11.04 -4.72
CA ARG A 12 -10.39 -12.24 -5.40
C ARG A 12 -9.00 -12.66 -4.91
N GLY A 13 -8.23 -11.73 -4.38
CA GLY A 13 -6.90 -12.02 -3.86
C GLY A 13 -6.35 -10.86 -3.05
N ILE A 14 -5.33 -11.16 -2.27
CA ILE A 14 -4.56 -10.17 -1.50
C ILE A 14 -3.10 -10.55 -1.62
N SER A 15 -2.24 -9.58 -1.88
CA SER A 15 -0.79 -9.74 -1.89
C SER A 15 -0.15 -8.64 -1.07
N ALA A 16 1.03 -8.92 -0.54
CA ALA A 16 1.82 -7.95 0.22
C ALA A 16 3.29 -8.02 -0.19
N CYS A 17 3.94 -6.87 -0.17
CA CYS A 17 5.39 -6.75 -0.32
C CYS A 17 5.92 -5.97 0.88
N VAL A 18 6.90 -6.55 1.56
CA VAL A 18 7.59 -5.90 2.69
C VAL A 18 9.08 -5.79 2.40
N PRO A 19 9.75 -4.71 2.84
CA PRO A 19 11.20 -4.59 2.74
C PRO A 19 11.93 -5.70 3.50
N SER A 20 13.15 -6.02 3.08
CA SER A 20 13.98 -7.04 3.76
C SER A 20 14.65 -6.53 5.03
N HIS A 21 14.93 -5.22 5.10
CA HIS A 21 15.59 -4.63 6.26
C HIS A 21 14.63 -4.58 7.45
N VAL A 22 15.14 -5.02 8.62
CA VAL A 22 14.38 -5.07 9.87
C VAL A 22 15.07 -4.17 10.90
N GLU A 23 14.30 -3.32 11.54
CA GLU A 23 14.74 -2.51 12.68
C GLU A 23 14.04 -2.99 13.96
N GLU A 24 14.82 -3.18 15.02
CA GLU A 24 14.30 -3.45 16.35
C GLU A 24 13.87 -2.15 17.01
N ASN A 25 12.64 -2.09 17.48
CA ASN A 25 12.10 -0.86 18.08
C ASN A 25 12.79 -0.48 19.38
N ILE A 26 13.39 -1.46 20.08
CA ILE A 26 14.14 -1.18 21.33
C ILE A 26 15.39 -0.32 21.10
N ASP A 27 15.98 -0.41 19.91
CA ASP A 27 17.22 0.25 19.53
C ASP A 27 17.01 1.61 18.84
N LEU A 28 15.76 2.02 18.65
CA LEU A 28 15.45 3.26 17.92
C LEU A 28 15.89 4.49 18.71
N PRO A 29 16.70 5.38 18.11
CA PRO A 29 17.24 6.56 18.79
C PRO A 29 16.19 7.64 19.12
N VAL A 30 14.99 7.50 18.60
CA VAL A 30 13.87 8.42 18.87
C VAL A 30 13.34 8.29 20.29
N PHE A 31 13.55 7.13 20.93
CA PHE A 31 13.05 6.87 22.28
C PHE A 31 14.07 7.28 23.34
N LYS A 32 13.55 7.83 24.43
CA LYS A 32 14.32 8.06 25.65
C LYS A 32 14.48 6.77 26.43
N GLU A 33 15.39 6.79 27.42
CA GLU A 33 15.64 5.64 28.30
C GLU A 33 14.33 5.08 28.92
N GLY A 34 14.09 3.79 28.72
CA GLY A 34 12.90 3.08 29.20
C GLY A 34 11.60 3.32 28.41
N GLU A 35 11.58 4.27 27.47
CA GLU A 35 10.39 4.60 26.71
C GLU A 35 10.07 3.53 25.66
N ALA A 36 11.09 3.02 24.97
CA ALA A 36 10.95 1.95 23.97
C ALA A 36 10.27 0.71 24.56
N SER A 37 10.74 0.24 25.73
CA SER A 37 10.16 -0.92 26.41
C SER A 37 8.67 -0.72 26.76
N ARG A 38 8.31 0.50 27.19
CA ARG A 38 6.93 0.85 27.50
C ARG A 38 6.04 0.85 26.26
N VAL A 39 6.52 1.43 25.15
CA VAL A 39 5.78 1.48 23.87
C VAL A 39 5.61 0.06 23.31
N ILE A 40 6.65 -0.76 23.34
CA ILE A 40 6.61 -2.16 22.92
C ILE A 40 5.56 -2.93 23.75
N ALA A 41 5.59 -2.77 25.08
CA ALA A 41 4.62 -3.43 25.96
C ALA A 41 3.16 -3.01 25.69
N GLN A 42 2.94 -1.77 25.25
CA GLN A 42 1.60 -1.27 24.94
C GLN A 42 1.10 -1.67 23.54
N THR A 43 2.00 -1.73 22.58
CA THR A 43 1.64 -1.96 21.15
C THR A 43 1.83 -3.40 20.70
N GLY A 44 2.70 -4.16 21.37
CA GLY A 44 3.13 -5.48 20.95
C GLY A 44 4.08 -5.47 19.74
N ILE A 45 4.53 -4.28 19.29
CA ILE A 45 5.37 -4.14 18.10
C ILE A 45 6.83 -4.05 18.52
N GLU A 46 7.55 -5.17 18.39
CA GLU A 46 8.97 -5.28 18.74
C GLU A 46 9.89 -4.80 17.62
N ARG A 47 9.50 -5.04 16.36
CA ARG A 47 10.28 -4.75 15.17
C ARG A 47 9.40 -4.30 14.01
N LYS A 48 10.01 -3.65 13.04
CA LYS A 48 9.36 -3.21 11.81
C LYS A 48 10.27 -3.42 10.61
N HIS A 49 9.66 -3.59 9.44
CA HIS A 49 10.37 -3.57 8.17
C HIS A 49 10.49 -2.14 7.67
N THR A 50 11.67 -1.76 7.21
CA THR A 50 11.95 -0.43 6.67
C THR A 50 12.64 -0.52 5.31
N VAL A 51 12.37 0.46 4.46
CA VAL A 51 13.01 0.56 3.15
C VAL A 51 14.36 1.26 3.26
N GLU A 52 15.28 0.90 2.37
CA GLU A 52 16.49 1.66 2.14
C GLU A 52 16.20 2.93 1.34
N SER A 53 17.12 3.89 1.39
CA SER A 53 17.00 5.13 0.62
C SER A 53 16.82 4.82 -0.88
N GLY A 54 15.85 5.46 -1.49
CA GLY A 54 15.52 5.30 -2.92
C GLY A 54 14.42 4.28 -3.22
N THR A 55 13.92 3.54 -2.22
CA THR A 55 12.74 2.69 -2.39
C THR A 55 11.50 3.43 -1.90
N THR A 56 10.47 3.45 -2.72
CA THR A 56 9.22 4.17 -2.45
C THR A 56 8.04 3.24 -2.13
N ALA A 57 6.91 3.82 -1.76
CA ALA A 57 5.69 3.06 -1.55
C ALA A 57 5.17 2.45 -2.86
N SER A 58 5.31 3.16 -3.98
CA SER A 58 4.92 2.65 -5.31
C SER A 58 5.73 1.42 -5.71
N ASP A 59 7.04 1.39 -5.47
CA ASP A 59 7.89 0.22 -5.76
C ASP A 59 7.38 -1.05 -5.07
N LEU A 60 6.97 -0.91 -3.81
CA LEU A 60 6.42 -2.04 -3.06
C LEU A 60 5.05 -2.45 -3.59
N CYS A 61 4.21 -1.47 -3.95
CA CYS A 61 2.89 -1.72 -4.53
C CYS A 61 2.99 -2.42 -5.88
N VAL A 62 3.90 -2.01 -6.76
CA VAL A 62 4.15 -2.63 -8.07
C VAL A 62 4.59 -4.08 -7.91
N LYS A 63 5.50 -4.36 -6.98
CA LYS A 63 5.92 -5.74 -6.68
C LYS A 63 4.77 -6.60 -6.18
N ALA A 64 3.97 -6.08 -5.24
CA ALA A 64 2.81 -6.79 -4.70
C ALA A 64 1.75 -7.02 -5.79
N ALA A 65 1.46 -6.02 -6.62
CA ALA A 65 0.48 -6.12 -7.70
C ALA A 65 0.90 -7.12 -8.78
N ASN A 66 2.15 -7.10 -9.23
CA ASN A 66 2.65 -8.09 -10.19
C ASN A 66 2.51 -9.52 -9.64
N LYS A 67 2.86 -9.74 -8.36
CA LYS A 67 2.71 -11.05 -7.71
C LYS A 67 1.23 -11.46 -7.64
N LEU A 68 0.34 -10.52 -7.32
CA LEU A 68 -1.10 -10.80 -7.25
C LEU A 68 -1.67 -11.20 -8.61
N LEU A 69 -1.32 -10.48 -9.69
CA LEU A 69 -1.78 -10.79 -11.04
C LEU A 69 -1.28 -12.15 -11.50
N GLU A 70 0.00 -12.47 -11.22
CA GLU A 70 0.58 -13.77 -11.50
C GLU A 70 -0.18 -14.90 -10.77
N ASP A 71 -0.41 -14.76 -9.46
CA ASP A 71 -1.07 -15.77 -8.65
C ASP A 71 -2.53 -16.01 -9.06
N LEU A 72 -3.21 -14.96 -9.54
CA LEU A 72 -4.58 -15.05 -10.03
C LEU A 72 -4.66 -15.51 -11.50
N GLY A 73 -3.55 -15.49 -12.22
CA GLY A 73 -3.52 -15.75 -13.67
C GLY A 73 -4.27 -14.68 -14.47
N TRP A 74 -4.31 -13.44 -13.98
CA TRP A 74 -5.00 -12.33 -14.63
C TRP A 74 -4.09 -11.59 -15.60
N GLY A 75 -4.58 -11.34 -16.81
CA GLY A 75 -3.91 -10.47 -17.76
C GLY A 75 -3.98 -9.00 -17.33
N LYS A 76 -2.94 -8.23 -17.59
CA LYS A 76 -2.90 -6.80 -17.29
C LYS A 76 -3.96 -6.00 -18.05
N ASP A 77 -4.33 -6.48 -19.21
CA ASP A 77 -5.40 -5.95 -20.08
C ASP A 77 -6.82 -6.13 -19.53
N THR A 78 -6.97 -6.92 -18.46
CA THR A 78 -8.26 -7.13 -17.77
C THR A 78 -8.47 -6.19 -16.60
N ILE A 79 -7.51 -5.30 -16.32
CA ILE A 79 -7.59 -4.36 -15.21
C ILE A 79 -8.18 -3.03 -15.70
N ASP A 80 -9.39 -2.74 -15.22
CA ASP A 80 -10.12 -1.53 -15.60
C ASP A 80 -9.79 -0.33 -14.70
N VAL A 81 -9.46 -0.58 -13.43
CA VAL A 81 -9.22 0.49 -12.45
C VAL A 81 -8.05 0.13 -11.54
N ILE A 82 -7.21 1.10 -11.25
CA ILE A 82 -6.23 1.06 -10.16
C ILE A 82 -6.53 2.16 -9.15
N VAL A 83 -6.61 1.81 -7.89
CA VAL A 83 -6.83 2.75 -6.78
C VAL A 83 -5.63 2.69 -5.84
N PHE A 84 -4.77 3.71 -5.91
CA PHE A 84 -3.64 3.85 -4.99
C PHE A 84 -4.03 4.67 -3.77
N VAL A 85 -3.93 4.06 -2.60
CA VAL A 85 -4.28 4.72 -1.33
C VAL A 85 -3.03 4.84 -0.47
N SER A 86 -2.59 6.06 -0.22
CA SER A 86 -1.41 6.33 0.61
C SER A 86 -1.50 7.69 1.29
N SER A 87 -0.90 7.81 2.48
CA SER A 87 -0.63 9.11 3.12
C SER A 87 0.70 9.72 2.67
N SER A 88 1.56 8.91 2.03
CA SER A 88 2.89 9.29 1.53
C SER A 88 3.01 8.95 0.05
N ALA A 89 2.45 9.81 -0.80
CA ALA A 89 2.64 9.71 -2.24
C ALA A 89 4.09 10.05 -2.60
N ASP A 90 4.63 9.40 -3.65
CA ASP A 90 6.01 9.62 -4.09
C ASP A 90 6.18 11.01 -4.70
N TYR A 91 5.14 11.49 -5.39
CA TYR A 91 5.12 12.80 -6.04
C TYR A 91 3.82 13.56 -5.76
N VAL A 92 3.88 14.86 -5.94
CA VAL A 92 2.68 15.71 -5.93
C VAL A 92 2.01 15.69 -7.31
N VAL A 93 2.82 15.71 -8.37
CA VAL A 93 2.43 15.67 -9.80
C VAL A 93 3.56 14.99 -10.57
N PRO A 94 3.28 14.01 -11.44
CA PRO A 94 1.97 13.37 -11.66
C PRO A 94 1.50 12.57 -10.42
N PRO A 95 0.20 12.18 -10.36
CA PRO A 95 -0.28 11.27 -9.33
C PRO A 95 0.50 9.95 -9.36
N THR A 96 0.88 9.43 -8.18
CA THR A 96 1.62 8.18 -8.06
C THR A 96 0.88 7.00 -8.69
N ALA A 97 -0.46 7.02 -8.66
CA ALA A 97 -1.28 6.00 -9.32
C ALA A 97 -0.98 5.88 -10.83
N CYS A 98 -0.71 7.01 -11.52
CA CYS A 98 -0.36 7.00 -12.94
C CYS A 98 1.02 6.39 -13.18
N ILE A 99 1.96 6.61 -12.26
CA ILE A 99 3.30 6.00 -12.33
C ILE A 99 3.20 4.49 -12.13
N ILE A 100 2.43 4.05 -11.14
CA ILE A 100 2.17 2.63 -10.89
C ILE A 100 1.49 1.97 -12.11
N GLN A 101 0.53 2.65 -12.77
CA GLN A 101 -0.12 2.17 -14.00
C GLN A 101 0.91 1.89 -15.09
N GLU A 102 1.80 2.83 -15.34
CA GLU A 102 2.88 2.71 -16.34
C GLU A 102 3.85 1.57 -15.98
N GLU A 103 4.33 1.52 -14.75
CA GLU A 103 5.28 0.50 -14.29
C GLU A 103 4.69 -0.91 -14.31
N LEU A 104 3.41 -1.04 -14.04
CA LEU A 104 2.68 -2.31 -14.17
C LEU A 104 2.43 -2.67 -15.64
N GLY A 105 2.55 -1.73 -16.58
CA GLY A 105 2.20 -1.92 -17.99
C GLY A 105 0.71 -2.19 -18.16
N LEU A 106 -0.13 -1.50 -17.40
CA LEU A 106 -1.59 -1.54 -17.56
C LEU A 106 -2.02 -0.73 -18.78
N PRO A 107 -3.17 -1.04 -19.42
CA PRO A 107 -3.61 -0.32 -20.59
C PRO A 107 -3.91 1.15 -20.29
N GLU A 108 -3.79 2.03 -21.31
CA GLU A 108 -4.15 3.45 -21.19
C GLU A 108 -5.63 3.68 -20.87
N THR A 109 -6.46 2.69 -21.13
CA THR A 109 -7.90 2.69 -20.79
C THR A 109 -8.16 2.40 -19.30
N CYS A 110 -7.16 1.93 -18.55
CA CYS A 110 -7.28 1.72 -17.11
C CYS A 110 -7.37 3.06 -16.39
N LEU A 111 -8.41 3.23 -15.57
CA LEU A 111 -8.60 4.44 -14.76
C LEU A 111 -7.66 4.41 -13.56
N SER A 112 -6.83 5.45 -13.41
CA SER A 112 -5.93 5.61 -12.26
C SER A 112 -6.49 6.63 -11.27
N ILE A 113 -6.71 6.18 -10.03
CA ILE A 113 -7.22 7.00 -8.93
C ILE A 113 -6.20 7.01 -7.81
N GLU A 114 -5.87 8.21 -7.30
CA GLU A 114 -5.06 8.37 -6.09
C GLU A 114 -5.89 8.96 -4.96
N ILE A 115 -5.84 8.32 -3.79
CA ILE A 115 -6.55 8.75 -2.58
C ILE A 115 -5.53 8.99 -1.47
N LYS A 116 -5.35 10.27 -1.10
CA LYS A 116 -4.51 10.66 0.03
C LYS A 116 -5.27 10.47 1.33
N HIS A 117 -5.07 9.33 1.97
CA HIS A 117 -5.78 8.98 3.19
C HIS A 117 -4.93 8.09 4.09
N GLY A 118 -5.12 8.25 5.42
CA GLY A 118 -4.46 7.42 6.43
C GLY A 118 -5.21 6.11 6.69
N CYS A 119 -5.30 5.71 7.96
CA CYS A 119 -5.75 4.38 8.39
C CYS A 119 -7.10 3.92 7.82
N SER A 120 -8.09 4.82 7.67
CA SER A 120 -9.39 4.51 7.05
C SER A 120 -9.37 4.52 5.52
N GLY A 121 -8.23 4.85 4.90
CA GLY A 121 -8.06 4.85 3.44
C GLY A 121 -8.38 3.53 2.79
N TRP A 122 -8.09 2.41 3.45
CA TRP A 122 -8.47 1.08 2.98
C TRP A 122 -9.96 0.96 2.65
N VAL A 123 -10.82 1.41 3.57
CA VAL A 123 -12.28 1.35 3.38
C VAL A 123 -12.72 2.30 2.27
N VAL A 124 -12.12 3.52 2.23
CA VAL A 124 -12.41 4.50 1.16
C VAL A 124 -11.98 3.97 -0.20
N GLY A 125 -10.79 3.38 -0.28
CA GLY A 125 -10.28 2.76 -1.50
C GLY A 125 -11.17 1.64 -2.02
N LEU A 126 -11.59 0.71 -1.16
CA LEU A 126 -12.52 -0.37 -1.52
C LEU A 126 -13.88 0.14 -2.01
N ASN A 127 -14.34 1.26 -1.47
CA ASN A 127 -15.60 1.86 -1.92
C ASN A 127 -15.46 2.58 -3.27
N SER A 128 -14.23 2.95 -3.65
CA SER A 128 -13.96 3.70 -4.89
C SER A 128 -13.60 2.76 -6.06
N ALA A 129 -13.23 1.53 -5.76
CA ALA A 129 -12.97 0.48 -6.73
C ALA A 129 -14.25 -0.21 -7.16
#